data_98cacefc45ada74f122dbbfe1e90fe81
#
_entry.id   98cacefc45ada74f122dbbfe1e90fe81
#
_cell.length_a   1.000
_cell.length_b   1.000
_cell.length_c   1.000
_cell.angle_alpha   90.00
_cell.angle_beta   90.00
_cell.angle_gamma   90.00
#
_symmetry.space_group_name_H-M   'P 1'
#
loop_
_entity.id
_entity.type
_entity.pdbx_description
1 polymer ?
#
loop_
_entity_poly.entity_id
_entity_poly.type
_entity_poly.pdbx_seq_one_letter_code
_entity_poly.pdbx_strand_id
1 'polypeptide(L)'
;RQSNIRAQDYLDNRAKVARRQQVVEAATDGLKMPNTMLKALALYQGESRSADYITIPAEKADAVPAPSDEALKAYFDENKDEYKAPEYRKITYVKLEPSDIADAAAVTQDEINEYYEKNKSRFSTTETRTIEQLNFADEAAAQAAQQKITAGTSFVDIGKAQGKSEADLVLGTFEKSALPDATIAEAAFALNEGGVSDVVKGAFGPVILRVTKVNAANVKSLSDVEGEIRDTVATNIAISSINGIHDSYEQQRSDGASMVEVAKGLSLKTVTIESVDAEGNDPAGNAVELPNSEALLAAAFQAEQGFDNDALTMGNTGYLWYQIDGTTPARDRTLDEVKDKVVAAWKGDEAVKRLNQRMENLKKRLDGGETLDAIAAEAGVEKQTKRGITRNTNDADFSSAATAQVFRGPNDHTGTAAAASDDAQILFKVIEVTEPTAAGPEAIPEQQQTYLSTTLTDDVLEQLVGELQKQYPVRINQTVINNALAF
;
A
#
# COMPACT_ATOMS: atom_id res chain seq x y z
N ARG A 1 -31.83 -19.59 25.93
CA ARG A 1 -32.50 -18.82 27.04
C ARG A 1 -33.92 -18.54 26.57
N GLN A 2 -34.92 -19.18 27.17
CA GLN A 2 -36.35 -18.91 26.93
C GLN A 2 -36.65 -17.51 27.50
N SER A 3 -37.00 -16.59 26.59
CA SER A 3 -37.49 -15.25 26.97
C SER A 3 -38.86 -15.43 27.69
N ASN A 4 -38.93 -15.00 28.91
CA ASN A 4 -40.13 -15.07 29.76
C ASN A 4 -41.16 -13.99 29.38
N ILE A 5 -41.55 -13.94 28.06
CA ILE A 5 -42.54 -13.01 27.51
C ILE A 5 -43.89 -13.70 27.55
N ARG A 6 -44.86 -13.07 28.18
CA ARG A 6 -46.26 -13.59 28.21
C ARG A 6 -46.79 -13.59 26.77
N ALA A 7 -47.55 -14.61 26.43
CA ALA A 7 -48.13 -14.75 25.10
C ALA A 7 -48.94 -13.52 24.64
N GLN A 8 -49.66 -12.89 25.59
CA GLN A 8 -50.44 -11.68 25.32
C GLN A 8 -49.53 -10.47 24.99
N ASP A 9 -48.43 -10.26 25.72
CA ASP A 9 -47.47 -9.18 25.47
C ASP A 9 -46.80 -9.34 24.09
N TYR A 10 -46.54 -10.58 23.70
CA TYR A 10 -46.04 -10.90 22.36
C TYR A 10 -47.03 -10.57 21.26
N LEU A 11 -48.32 -10.96 21.43
CA LEU A 11 -49.37 -10.67 20.45
C LEU A 11 -49.64 -9.16 20.32
N ASP A 12 -49.68 -8.44 21.43
CA ASP A 12 -49.86 -7.00 21.46
C ASP A 12 -48.69 -6.26 20.79
N ASN A 13 -47.47 -6.74 21.01
CA ASN A 13 -46.28 -6.17 20.36
C ASN A 13 -46.27 -6.45 18.85
N ARG A 14 -46.66 -7.67 18.44
CA ARG A 14 -46.82 -8.01 17.01
C ARG A 14 -47.90 -7.19 16.34
N ALA A 15 -49.02 -6.96 17.00
CA ALA A 15 -50.10 -6.11 16.49
C ALA A 15 -49.67 -4.64 16.33
N LYS A 16 -48.85 -4.11 17.22
CA LYS A 16 -48.26 -2.77 17.11
C LYS A 16 -47.27 -2.69 15.93
N VAL A 17 -46.41 -3.70 15.76
CA VAL A 17 -45.47 -3.79 14.65
C VAL A 17 -46.22 -3.86 13.33
N ALA A 18 -47.24 -4.71 13.23
CA ALA A 18 -48.03 -4.87 12.00
C ALA A 18 -48.76 -3.57 11.60
N ARG A 19 -49.38 -2.88 12.58
CA ARG A 19 -50.02 -1.57 12.33
C ARG A 19 -49.04 -0.51 11.87
N ARG A 20 -47.84 -0.45 12.48
CA ARG A 20 -46.80 0.47 12.06
C ARG A 20 -46.34 0.15 10.60
N GLN A 21 -46.16 -1.12 10.33
CA GLN A 21 -45.77 -1.57 8.98
C GLN A 21 -46.81 -1.21 7.93
N GLN A 22 -48.11 -1.42 8.21
CA GLN A 22 -49.20 -1.02 7.30
C GLN A 22 -49.24 0.48 7.05
N VAL A 23 -48.96 1.33 8.05
CA VAL A 23 -48.88 2.79 7.87
C VAL A 23 -47.68 3.15 6.98
N VAL A 24 -46.54 2.54 7.22
CA VAL A 24 -45.33 2.75 6.41
C VAL A 24 -45.58 2.29 4.97
N GLU A 25 -46.09 1.08 4.76
CA GLU A 25 -46.42 0.55 3.43
C GLU A 25 -47.45 1.43 2.70
N ALA A 26 -48.51 1.86 3.39
CA ALA A 26 -49.52 2.75 2.78
C ALA A 26 -48.95 4.11 2.36
N ALA A 27 -47.90 4.60 3.02
CA ALA A 27 -47.25 5.86 2.68
C ALA A 27 -46.19 5.71 1.57
N THR A 28 -45.61 4.51 1.41
CA THR A 28 -44.42 4.29 0.58
C THR A 28 -44.63 3.32 -0.57
N ASP A 29 -45.69 2.49 -0.53
CA ASP A 29 -45.93 1.50 -1.58
C ASP A 29 -46.17 2.14 -2.94
N GLY A 30 -45.43 1.65 -3.93
CA GLY A 30 -45.47 2.16 -5.28
C GLY A 30 -44.74 3.49 -5.52
N LEU A 31 -44.09 4.08 -4.54
CA LEU A 31 -43.21 5.25 -4.75
C LEU A 31 -42.05 4.89 -5.67
N LYS A 32 -41.94 5.59 -6.77
CA LYS A 32 -40.85 5.49 -7.73
C LYS A 32 -40.32 6.87 -8.05
N MET A 33 -39.02 6.93 -8.36
CA MET A 33 -38.41 8.17 -8.83
C MET A 33 -39.20 8.65 -10.11
N PRO A 34 -39.68 9.91 -10.15
CA PRO A 34 -40.39 10.43 -11.30
C PRO A 34 -39.56 10.35 -12.58
N ASN A 35 -40.19 9.96 -13.69
CA ASN A 35 -39.52 9.86 -14.98
C ASN A 35 -38.88 11.18 -15.44
N THR A 36 -39.48 12.33 -15.07
CA THR A 36 -38.88 13.66 -15.34
C THR A 36 -37.57 13.85 -14.62
N MET A 37 -37.45 13.33 -13.41
CA MET A 37 -36.21 13.40 -12.62
C MET A 37 -35.14 12.44 -13.18
N LEU A 38 -35.54 11.21 -13.53
CA LEU A 38 -34.63 10.25 -14.18
C LEU A 38 -34.16 10.78 -15.55
N LYS A 39 -35.02 11.43 -16.30
CA LYS A 39 -34.66 12.10 -17.57
C LYS A 39 -33.65 13.23 -17.33
N ALA A 40 -33.89 14.08 -16.34
CA ALA A 40 -32.96 15.17 -16.00
C ALA A 40 -31.59 14.63 -15.55
N LEU A 41 -31.60 13.54 -14.77
CA LEU A 41 -30.40 12.86 -14.36
C LEU A 41 -29.64 12.22 -15.53
N ALA A 42 -30.37 11.57 -16.46
CA ALA A 42 -29.79 10.97 -17.65
C ALA A 42 -29.11 12.03 -18.54
N LEU A 43 -29.79 13.17 -18.78
CA LEU A 43 -29.21 14.31 -19.49
C LEU A 43 -27.97 14.84 -18.78
N TYR A 44 -28.05 15.03 -17.48
CA TYR A 44 -26.93 15.52 -16.66
C TYR A 44 -25.72 14.59 -16.69
N GLN A 45 -25.93 13.29 -16.52
CA GLN A 45 -24.84 12.31 -16.49
C GLN A 45 -24.27 12.00 -17.87
N GLY A 46 -25.10 12.02 -18.88
CA GLY A 46 -24.73 11.65 -20.26
C GLY A 46 -24.21 12.81 -21.08
N GLU A 47 -24.32 14.07 -20.59
CA GLU A 47 -23.78 15.25 -21.29
C GLU A 47 -22.28 15.11 -21.47
N SER A 48 -21.79 15.32 -22.69
CA SER A 48 -20.37 15.41 -23.00
C SER A 48 -20.05 16.74 -23.67
N ARG A 49 -18.83 17.20 -23.50
CA ARG A 49 -18.36 18.49 -24.03
C ARG A 49 -17.06 18.32 -24.81
N SER A 50 -16.87 19.20 -25.79
CA SER A 50 -15.57 19.38 -26.44
C SER A 50 -15.05 20.76 -26.09
N ALA A 51 -13.76 20.87 -25.81
CA ALA A 51 -13.12 22.14 -25.49
C ALA A 51 -11.80 22.28 -26.23
N ASP A 52 -11.57 23.47 -26.78
CA ASP A 52 -10.24 23.90 -27.16
C ASP A 52 -9.53 24.43 -25.91
N TYR A 53 -8.26 24.13 -25.76
CA TYR A 53 -7.49 24.57 -24.61
C TYR A 53 -6.00 24.78 -24.92
N ILE A 54 -5.34 25.58 -24.08
CA ILE A 54 -3.89 25.73 -24.01
C ILE A 54 -3.42 25.50 -22.59
N THR A 55 -2.22 24.95 -22.45
CA THR A 55 -1.58 24.76 -21.14
C THR A 55 -0.46 25.80 -20.97
N ILE A 56 -0.56 26.60 -19.94
CA ILE A 56 0.43 27.64 -19.60
C ILE A 56 1.19 27.17 -18.37
N PRO A 57 2.51 26.85 -18.51
CA PRO A 57 3.33 26.48 -17.37
C PRO A 57 3.66 27.72 -16.50
N ALA A 58 3.89 27.46 -15.21
CA ALA A 58 4.48 28.48 -14.32
C ALA A 58 5.91 28.81 -14.79
N GLU A 59 6.35 30.00 -14.51
CA GLU A 59 7.77 30.36 -14.61
C GLU A 59 8.54 29.50 -13.60
N LYS A 60 9.73 29.00 -14.00
CA LYS A 60 10.61 28.35 -13.04
C LYS A 60 10.97 29.32 -11.93
N ALA A 61 10.98 28.87 -10.67
CA ALA A 61 11.29 29.70 -9.52
C ALA A 61 12.64 30.47 -9.66
N ASP A 62 13.61 29.87 -10.32
CA ASP A 62 14.90 30.50 -10.61
C ASP A 62 14.80 31.69 -11.56
N ALA A 63 13.80 31.75 -12.45
CA ALA A 63 13.57 32.84 -13.36
C ALA A 63 12.83 34.02 -12.70
N VAL A 64 12.21 33.79 -11.53
CA VAL A 64 11.59 34.86 -10.76
C VAL A 64 12.66 35.79 -10.16
N PRO A 65 12.59 37.11 -10.39
CA PRO A 65 13.52 38.05 -9.79
C PRO A 65 13.57 37.91 -8.26
N ALA A 66 14.74 38.19 -7.69
CA ALA A 66 14.87 38.17 -6.24
C ALA A 66 13.93 39.22 -5.58
N PRO A 67 13.33 38.88 -4.42
CA PRO A 67 12.53 39.83 -3.67
C PRO A 67 13.37 41.02 -3.19
N SER A 68 12.72 42.17 -2.97
CA SER A 68 13.37 43.23 -2.18
C SER A 68 13.50 42.82 -0.72
N ASP A 69 14.41 43.45 0.02
CA ASP A 69 14.60 43.15 1.44
C ASP A 69 13.30 43.35 2.26
N GLU A 70 12.49 44.36 1.88
CA GLU A 70 11.20 44.63 2.52
C GLU A 70 10.18 43.52 2.22
N ALA A 71 10.13 43.05 0.97
CA ALA A 71 9.22 41.97 0.57
C ALA A 71 9.63 40.64 1.24
N LEU A 72 10.91 40.37 1.29
CA LEU A 72 11.46 39.17 1.94
C LEU A 72 11.18 39.19 3.44
N LYS A 73 11.37 40.34 4.08
CA LYS A 73 11.07 40.48 5.51
C LYS A 73 9.58 40.34 5.79
N ALA A 74 8.70 40.92 4.98
CA ALA A 74 7.26 40.80 5.14
C ALA A 74 6.82 39.34 4.98
N TYR A 75 7.33 38.63 3.98
CA TYR A 75 7.04 37.21 3.76
C TYR A 75 7.50 36.31 4.92
N PHE A 76 8.72 36.59 5.42
CA PHE A 76 9.23 35.86 6.58
C PHE A 76 8.38 36.10 7.84
N ASP A 77 8.01 37.37 8.11
CA ASP A 77 7.20 37.76 9.28
C ASP A 77 5.79 37.08 9.22
N GLU A 78 5.20 36.96 8.02
CA GLU A 78 3.90 36.31 7.79
C GLU A 78 3.98 34.78 7.96
N ASN A 79 5.09 34.16 7.54
CA ASN A 79 5.27 32.72 7.57
C ASN A 79 6.26 32.26 8.66
N LYS A 80 6.47 33.06 9.69
CA LYS A 80 7.50 32.84 10.72
C LYS A 80 7.45 31.49 11.41
N ASP A 81 6.25 30.95 11.58
CA ASP A 81 6.04 29.65 12.24
C ASP A 81 6.62 28.49 11.45
N GLU A 82 6.71 28.58 10.13
CA GLU A 82 7.30 27.55 9.26
C GLU A 82 8.83 27.48 9.33
N TYR A 83 9.46 28.55 9.84
CA TYR A 83 10.91 28.67 9.91
C TYR A 83 11.48 28.47 11.31
N LYS A 84 10.67 28.09 12.29
CA LYS A 84 11.16 27.82 13.66
C LYS A 84 12.19 26.69 13.66
N ALA A 85 13.17 26.81 14.54
CA ALA A 85 14.00 25.68 14.88
C ALA A 85 13.22 24.78 15.84
N PRO A 86 13.09 23.49 15.55
CA PRO A 86 12.47 22.56 16.50
C PRO A 86 13.33 22.38 17.75
N GLU A 87 12.81 21.67 18.73
CA GLU A 87 13.62 21.18 19.83
C GLU A 87 14.62 20.13 19.32
N TYR A 88 15.87 20.24 19.77
CA TYR A 88 16.89 19.21 19.50
C TYR A 88 17.32 18.55 20.78
N ARG A 89 17.63 17.25 20.69
CA ARG A 89 18.16 16.47 21.80
C ARG A 89 19.54 15.91 21.46
N LYS A 90 20.43 15.96 22.46
CA LYS A 90 21.67 15.21 22.46
C LYS A 90 21.39 13.88 23.13
N ILE A 91 21.59 12.79 22.40
CA ILE A 91 21.22 11.43 22.83
C ILE A 91 22.48 10.57 22.83
N THR A 92 22.77 9.93 23.95
CA THR A 92 23.76 8.84 24.01
C THR A 92 22.99 7.51 24.14
N TYR A 93 23.36 6.52 23.34
CA TYR A 93 22.76 5.20 23.41
C TYR A 93 23.78 4.06 23.37
N VAL A 94 23.36 2.90 23.87
CA VAL A 94 24.06 1.63 23.81
C VAL A 94 23.12 0.60 23.20
N LYS A 95 23.57 -0.03 22.13
CA LYS A 95 22.82 -1.07 21.42
C LYS A 95 23.38 -2.44 21.78
N LEU A 96 22.48 -3.42 21.99
CA LEU A 96 22.80 -4.82 22.20
C LEU A 96 21.94 -5.67 21.28
N GLU A 97 22.53 -6.14 20.21
CA GLU A 97 21.93 -7.13 19.31
C GLU A 97 22.88 -8.33 19.16
N PRO A 98 22.38 -9.50 18.68
CA PRO A 98 23.24 -10.65 18.44
C PRO A 98 24.46 -10.33 17.57
N SER A 99 24.28 -9.47 16.55
CA SER A 99 25.35 -9.03 15.65
C SER A 99 26.45 -8.19 16.34
N ASP A 100 26.14 -7.54 17.47
CA ASP A 100 27.09 -6.70 18.18
C ASP A 100 28.05 -7.52 19.04
N ILE A 101 27.68 -8.75 19.42
CA ILE A 101 28.44 -9.62 20.34
C ILE A 101 28.79 -10.99 19.73
N ALA A 102 28.32 -11.29 18.52
CA ALA A 102 28.65 -12.54 17.83
C ALA A 102 30.14 -12.54 17.47
N ASP A 103 30.89 -13.51 18.00
CA ASP A 103 32.30 -13.69 17.70
C ASP A 103 32.52 -15.01 16.93
N ALA A 104 32.59 -14.89 15.62
CA ALA A 104 32.87 -16.02 14.74
C ALA A 104 34.25 -16.64 14.97
N ALA A 105 35.22 -15.87 15.48
CA ALA A 105 36.56 -16.35 15.77
C ALA A 105 36.62 -17.22 17.03
N ALA A 106 35.69 -17.03 17.96
CA ALA A 106 35.59 -17.82 19.18
C ALA A 106 34.94 -19.20 18.95
N VAL A 107 34.26 -19.41 17.81
CA VAL A 107 33.60 -20.68 17.49
C VAL A 107 34.62 -21.75 17.19
N THR A 108 34.60 -22.84 17.95
CA THR A 108 35.51 -23.96 17.84
C THR A 108 35.16 -24.89 16.66
N GLN A 109 36.14 -25.65 16.18
CA GLN A 109 35.90 -26.63 15.09
C GLN A 109 34.95 -27.74 15.54
N ASP A 110 34.94 -28.10 16.82
CA ASP A 110 34.05 -29.13 17.36
C ASP A 110 32.58 -28.67 17.30
N GLU A 111 32.29 -27.42 17.62
CA GLU A 111 30.95 -26.81 17.50
C GLU A 111 30.46 -26.76 16.04
N ILE A 112 31.37 -26.46 15.12
CA ILE A 112 31.06 -26.46 13.67
C ILE A 112 30.74 -27.89 13.21
N ASN A 113 31.55 -28.87 13.59
CA ASN A 113 31.32 -30.26 13.27
C ASN A 113 29.99 -30.76 13.85
N GLU A 114 29.71 -30.46 15.10
CA GLU A 114 28.47 -30.82 15.77
C GLU A 114 27.23 -30.19 15.08
N TYR A 115 27.32 -28.92 14.75
CA TYR A 115 26.23 -28.24 14.02
C TYR A 115 26.00 -28.84 12.64
N TYR A 116 27.05 -29.11 11.86
CA TYR A 116 26.97 -29.73 10.56
C TYR A 116 26.29 -31.10 10.62
N GLU A 117 26.75 -31.98 11.52
CA GLU A 117 26.16 -33.34 11.64
C GLU A 117 24.69 -33.30 12.10
N LYS A 118 24.34 -32.41 13.03
CA LYS A 118 22.94 -32.23 13.48
C LYS A 118 22.03 -31.65 12.40
N ASN A 119 22.59 -30.87 11.48
CA ASN A 119 21.81 -30.15 10.46
C ASN A 119 22.13 -30.60 9.03
N LYS A 120 22.67 -31.78 8.84
CA LYS A 120 23.16 -32.30 7.53
C LYS A 120 22.10 -32.26 6.43
N SER A 121 20.81 -32.46 6.79
CA SER A 121 19.67 -32.35 5.86
C SER A 121 19.51 -30.95 5.26
N ARG A 122 19.91 -29.90 5.97
CA ARG A 122 19.86 -28.50 5.45
C ARG A 122 20.90 -28.24 4.36
N PHE A 123 22.00 -29.00 4.39
CA PHE A 123 23.11 -28.90 3.45
C PHE A 123 23.05 -29.95 2.33
N SER A 124 21.93 -30.68 2.25
CA SER A 124 21.70 -31.70 1.24
C SER A 124 20.53 -31.32 0.34
N THR A 125 20.69 -31.59 -0.93
CA THR A 125 19.60 -31.57 -1.90
C THR A 125 19.24 -32.98 -2.27
N THR A 126 17.95 -33.30 -2.22
CA THR A 126 17.44 -34.62 -2.60
C THR A 126 17.50 -34.78 -4.12
N GLU A 127 17.73 -36.00 -4.58
CA GLU A 127 17.64 -36.31 -6.01
C GLU A 127 16.24 -35.98 -6.54
N THR A 128 16.19 -35.21 -7.63
CA THR A 128 14.95 -34.96 -8.36
C THR A 128 15.05 -35.38 -9.81
N ARG A 129 13.94 -35.83 -10.38
CA ARG A 129 13.87 -36.24 -11.77
C ARG A 129 12.74 -35.52 -12.49
N THR A 130 13.04 -35.04 -13.70
CA THR A 130 12.02 -34.54 -14.62
C THR A 130 11.47 -35.73 -15.39
N ILE A 131 10.19 -35.98 -15.24
CA ILE A 131 9.50 -37.17 -15.72
C ILE A 131 8.47 -36.78 -16.76
N GLU A 132 8.45 -37.49 -17.86
CA GLU A 132 7.38 -37.48 -18.84
C GLU A 132 6.62 -38.80 -18.79
N GLN A 133 5.34 -38.77 -19.14
CA GLN A 133 4.43 -39.91 -19.04
C GLN A 133 3.51 -40.01 -20.25
N LEU A 134 3.44 -41.22 -20.80
CA LEU A 134 2.44 -41.64 -21.77
C LEU A 134 1.44 -42.57 -21.07
N ASN A 135 0.16 -42.20 -21.10
CA ASN A 135 -0.93 -43.01 -20.54
C ASN A 135 -1.59 -43.80 -21.65
N PHE A 136 -2.00 -45.03 -21.33
CA PHE A 136 -2.68 -45.91 -22.26
C PHE A 136 -3.98 -46.45 -21.67
N ALA A 137 -4.95 -46.77 -22.56
CA ALA A 137 -6.25 -47.28 -22.14
C ALA A 137 -6.16 -48.68 -21.57
N ASP A 138 -5.24 -49.50 -22.09
CA ASP A 138 -5.03 -50.88 -21.69
C ASP A 138 -3.55 -51.30 -21.88
N GLU A 139 -3.20 -52.45 -21.34
CA GLU A 139 -1.84 -52.98 -21.36
C GLU A 139 -1.39 -53.36 -22.77
N ALA A 140 -2.32 -53.81 -23.64
CA ALA A 140 -1.97 -54.18 -25.01
C ALA A 140 -1.55 -52.91 -25.83
N ALA A 141 -2.23 -51.80 -25.65
CA ALA A 141 -1.87 -50.53 -26.29
C ALA A 141 -0.51 -50.02 -25.78
N ALA A 142 -0.23 -50.15 -24.47
CA ALA A 142 1.04 -49.79 -23.88
C ALA A 142 2.19 -50.66 -24.42
N GLN A 143 2.00 -51.99 -24.49
CA GLN A 143 2.99 -52.91 -25.06
C GLN A 143 3.26 -52.62 -26.52
N ALA A 144 2.23 -52.34 -27.34
CA ALA A 144 2.40 -51.98 -28.74
C ALA A 144 3.21 -50.66 -28.90
N ALA A 145 3.00 -49.70 -28.02
CA ALA A 145 3.78 -48.47 -27.96
C ALA A 145 5.23 -48.74 -27.56
N GLN A 146 5.45 -49.57 -26.57
CA GLN A 146 6.77 -49.99 -26.08
C GLN A 146 7.59 -50.66 -27.23
N GLN A 147 6.95 -51.56 -28.01
CA GLN A 147 7.58 -52.19 -29.15
C GLN A 147 8.03 -51.17 -30.22
N LYS A 148 7.20 -50.13 -30.47
CA LYS A 148 7.58 -49.05 -31.40
C LYS A 148 8.74 -48.22 -30.86
N ILE A 149 8.76 -47.89 -29.57
CA ILE A 149 9.87 -47.20 -28.94
C ILE A 149 11.15 -48.05 -29.05
N THR A 150 11.09 -49.34 -28.78
CA THR A 150 12.21 -50.26 -28.90
C THR A 150 12.70 -50.38 -30.38
N ALA A 151 11.78 -50.23 -31.33
CA ALA A 151 12.08 -50.22 -32.76
C ALA A 151 12.64 -48.86 -33.29
N GLY A 152 12.78 -47.86 -32.39
CA GLY A 152 13.39 -46.56 -32.69
C GLY A 152 12.44 -45.38 -32.89
N THR A 153 11.12 -45.56 -32.66
CA THR A 153 10.16 -44.43 -32.64
C THR A 153 10.38 -43.63 -31.39
N SER A 154 10.46 -42.29 -31.53
CA SER A 154 10.70 -41.44 -30.36
C SER A 154 9.49 -41.42 -29.39
N PHE A 155 9.77 -41.24 -28.10
CA PHE A 155 8.74 -41.11 -27.07
C PHE A 155 7.74 -40.00 -27.40
N VAL A 156 8.25 -38.87 -27.92
CA VAL A 156 7.44 -37.72 -28.33
C VAL A 156 6.52 -38.06 -29.51
N ASP A 157 7.01 -38.83 -30.48
CA ASP A 157 6.18 -39.20 -31.64
C ASP A 157 5.05 -40.15 -31.27
N ILE A 158 5.25 -41.01 -30.27
CA ILE A 158 4.14 -41.82 -29.68
C ILE A 158 3.11 -40.89 -29.06
N GLY A 159 3.53 -39.86 -28.33
CA GLY A 159 2.63 -38.86 -27.74
C GLY A 159 1.85 -38.08 -28.80
N LYS A 160 2.53 -37.62 -29.85
CA LYS A 160 1.90 -36.94 -30.98
C LYS A 160 0.87 -37.83 -31.69
N ALA A 161 1.14 -39.12 -31.81
CA ALA A 161 0.16 -40.08 -32.37
C ALA A 161 -1.07 -40.27 -31.52
N GLN A 162 -0.99 -39.95 -30.23
CA GLN A 162 -2.13 -39.88 -29.28
C GLN A 162 -2.80 -38.49 -29.26
N GLY A 163 -2.37 -37.54 -30.09
CA GLY A 163 -2.90 -36.17 -30.12
C GLY A 163 -2.37 -35.26 -29.01
N LYS A 164 -1.28 -35.63 -28.33
CA LYS A 164 -0.65 -34.85 -27.26
C LYS A 164 0.48 -33.98 -27.79
N SER A 165 0.62 -32.79 -27.25
CA SER A 165 1.80 -31.94 -27.41
C SER A 165 2.95 -32.42 -26.50
N GLU A 166 4.16 -31.93 -26.72
CA GLU A 166 5.31 -32.23 -25.85
C GLU A 166 5.07 -31.75 -24.40
N ALA A 167 4.39 -30.63 -24.24
CA ALA A 167 4.03 -30.11 -22.92
C ALA A 167 3.05 -31.02 -22.17
N ASP A 168 2.15 -31.71 -22.89
CA ASP A 168 1.17 -32.64 -22.30
C ASP A 168 1.80 -33.94 -21.81
N LEU A 169 3.04 -34.23 -22.22
CA LEU A 169 3.78 -35.41 -21.76
C LEU A 169 4.48 -35.16 -20.43
N VAL A 170 4.77 -33.92 -20.08
CA VAL A 170 5.55 -33.57 -18.90
C VAL A 170 4.70 -33.78 -17.64
N LEU A 171 5.06 -34.77 -16.83
CA LEU A 171 4.45 -34.98 -15.51
C LEU A 171 4.95 -33.93 -14.50
N GLY A 172 6.23 -33.58 -14.57
CA GLY A 172 6.89 -32.62 -13.71
C GLY A 172 8.27 -33.05 -13.22
N THR A 173 8.84 -32.25 -12.31
CA THR A 173 10.09 -32.57 -11.63
C THR A 173 9.79 -32.91 -10.17
N PHE A 174 10.15 -34.12 -9.74
CA PHE A 174 9.79 -34.65 -8.45
C PHE A 174 10.98 -35.29 -7.72
N GLU A 175 10.96 -35.25 -6.41
CA GLU A 175 11.65 -36.19 -5.55
C GLU A 175 10.89 -37.52 -5.53
N LYS A 176 11.57 -38.61 -5.25
CA LYS A 176 10.94 -39.95 -5.22
C LYS A 176 9.74 -40.02 -4.27
N SER A 177 9.86 -39.39 -3.11
CA SER A 177 8.81 -39.35 -2.08
C SER A 177 7.62 -38.44 -2.41
N ALA A 178 7.79 -37.51 -3.36
CA ALA A 178 6.75 -36.56 -3.76
C ALA A 178 5.82 -37.11 -4.85
N LEU A 179 6.15 -38.27 -5.45
CA LEU A 179 5.29 -38.92 -6.43
C LEU A 179 4.17 -39.70 -5.72
N PRO A 180 2.88 -39.44 -6.03
CA PRO A 180 1.75 -40.06 -5.36
C PRO A 180 1.64 -41.57 -5.62
N ASP A 181 2.14 -42.05 -6.77
CA ASP A 181 2.14 -43.47 -7.17
C ASP A 181 3.52 -44.05 -6.95
N ALA A 182 3.62 -44.95 -5.95
CA ALA A 182 4.89 -45.58 -5.59
C ALA A 182 5.47 -46.43 -6.72
N THR A 183 4.62 -47.05 -7.57
CA THR A 183 5.08 -47.87 -8.69
C THR A 183 5.70 -47.01 -9.78
N ILE A 184 5.08 -45.86 -10.06
CA ILE A 184 5.62 -44.86 -10.97
C ILE A 184 6.92 -44.28 -10.41
N ALA A 185 6.96 -43.98 -9.10
CA ALA A 185 8.15 -43.46 -8.44
C ALA A 185 9.34 -44.42 -8.54
N GLU A 186 9.10 -45.71 -8.26
CA GLU A 186 10.16 -46.71 -8.36
C GLU A 186 10.66 -46.86 -9.80
N ALA A 187 9.73 -46.97 -10.76
CA ALA A 187 10.10 -47.09 -12.17
C ALA A 187 10.88 -45.87 -12.70
N ALA A 188 10.40 -44.67 -12.40
CA ALA A 188 11.04 -43.44 -12.83
C ALA A 188 12.44 -43.28 -12.21
N PHE A 189 12.61 -43.63 -10.93
CA PHE A 189 13.88 -43.49 -10.22
C PHE A 189 14.87 -44.64 -10.49
N ALA A 190 14.47 -45.70 -11.21
CA ALA A 190 15.35 -46.72 -11.74
C ALA A 190 15.97 -46.36 -13.11
N LEU A 191 15.43 -45.33 -13.82
CA LEU A 191 15.90 -44.93 -15.15
C LEU A 191 17.10 -44.00 -15.05
N ASN A 192 18.00 -44.10 -16.03
CA ASN A 192 19.00 -43.05 -16.25
C ASN A 192 18.38 -41.85 -17.00
N GLU A 193 19.08 -40.72 -17.02
CA GLU A 193 18.68 -39.59 -17.83
C GLU A 193 18.57 -39.98 -19.32
N GLY A 194 17.46 -39.59 -19.96
CA GLY A 194 17.10 -40.02 -21.32
C GLY A 194 16.45 -41.41 -21.38
N GLY A 195 16.43 -42.17 -20.28
CA GLY A 195 15.89 -43.52 -20.24
C GLY A 195 14.36 -43.57 -20.33
N VAL A 196 13.84 -44.62 -20.96
CA VAL A 196 12.41 -44.94 -21.07
C VAL A 196 12.13 -46.24 -20.31
N SER A 197 11.05 -46.27 -19.55
CA SER A 197 10.66 -47.46 -18.79
C SER A 197 10.03 -48.54 -19.66
N ASP A 198 9.98 -49.76 -19.17
CA ASP A 198 9.00 -50.74 -19.62
C ASP A 198 7.57 -50.24 -19.27
N VAL A 199 6.55 -50.97 -19.69
CA VAL A 199 5.16 -50.67 -19.31
C VAL A 199 5.00 -50.82 -17.78
N VAL A 200 4.65 -49.68 -17.15
CA VAL A 200 4.42 -49.61 -15.69
C VAL A 200 2.92 -49.60 -15.44
N LYS A 201 2.49 -50.39 -14.50
CA LYS A 201 1.08 -50.44 -14.09
C LYS A 201 0.83 -49.43 -12.98
N GLY A 202 0.52 -48.19 -13.37
CA GLY A 202 0.16 -47.13 -12.43
C GLY A 202 -1.28 -47.27 -11.89
N ALA A 203 -1.60 -46.48 -10.88
CA ALA A 203 -2.90 -46.50 -10.23
C ALA A 203 -4.07 -46.11 -11.17
N PHE A 204 -3.80 -45.35 -12.20
CA PHE A 204 -4.80 -44.91 -13.20
C PHE A 204 -4.69 -45.62 -14.55
N GLY A 205 -3.94 -46.69 -14.62
CA GLY A 205 -3.76 -47.48 -15.84
C GLY A 205 -2.30 -47.67 -16.23
N PRO A 206 -2.04 -48.40 -17.34
CA PRO A 206 -0.69 -48.65 -17.81
C PRO A 206 -0.07 -47.37 -18.38
N VAL A 207 1.20 -47.14 -18.04
CA VAL A 207 1.98 -45.96 -18.47
C VAL A 207 3.36 -46.38 -18.95
N ILE A 208 3.97 -45.57 -19.80
CA ILE A 208 5.39 -45.61 -20.12
C ILE A 208 5.99 -44.25 -19.68
N LEU A 209 7.10 -44.32 -18.97
CA LEU A 209 7.78 -43.14 -18.42
C LEU A 209 9.06 -42.83 -19.20
N ARG A 210 9.43 -41.54 -19.27
CA ARG A 210 10.75 -41.10 -19.70
C ARG A 210 11.30 -40.12 -18.69
N VAL A 211 12.57 -40.27 -18.33
CA VAL A 211 13.28 -39.31 -17.51
C VAL A 211 14.09 -38.40 -18.40
N THR A 212 13.76 -37.15 -18.46
CA THR A 212 14.45 -36.17 -19.34
C THR A 212 15.61 -35.49 -18.63
N LYS A 213 15.60 -35.42 -17.30
CA LYS A 213 16.67 -34.83 -16.50
C LYS A 213 16.77 -35.50 -15.13
N VAL A 214 18.01 -35.75 -14.70
CA VAL A 214 18.33 -36.21 -13.35
C VAL A 214 19.15 -35.15 -12.65
N ASN A 215 18.60 -34.53 -11.62
CA ASN A 215 19.37 -33.69 -10.71
C ASN A 215 19.78 -34.56 -9.53
N ALA A 216 21.03 -34.96 -9.49
CA ALA A 216 21.54 -35.87 -8.45
C ALA A 216 21.45 -35.24 -7.06
N ALA A 217 21.24 -36.10 -6.06
CA ALA A 217 21.38 -35.69 -4.68
C ALA A 217 22.80 -35.15 -4.45
N ASN A 218 22.91 -34.03 -3.77
CA ASN A 218 24.17 -33.42 -3.42
C ASN A 218 24.16 -33.09 -1.93
N VAL A 219 25.27 -33.39 -1.26
CA VAL A 219 25.52 -32.96 0.12
C VAL A 219 26.72 -32.03 0.06
N LYS A 220 26.51 -30.76 0.35
CA LYS A 220 27.63 -29.81 0.48
C LYS A 220 28.57 -30.31 1.56
N SER A 221 29.86 -30.35 1.25
CA SER A 221 30.86 -30.75 2.21
C SER A 221 30.94 -29.75 3.38
N LEU A 222 31.45 -30.20 4.53
CA LEU A 222 31.66 -29.26 5.65
C LEU A 222 32.52 -28.08 5.24
N SER A 223 33.55 -28.30 4.43
CA SER A 223 34.45 -27.24 3.93
C SER A 223 33.75 -26.19 3.07
N ASP A 224 32.65 -26.58 2.37
CA ASP A 224 31.90 -25.66 1.52
C ASP A 224 30.97 -24.73 2.33
N VAL A 225 30.61 -25.14 3.56
CA VAL A 225 29.63 -24.45 4.40
C VAL A 225 30.19 -24.03 5.76
N GLU A 226 31.48 -24.23 6.01
CA GLU A 226 32.13 -23.96 7.29
C GLU A 226 31.95 -22.51 7.72
N GLY A 227 32.13 -21.55 6.81
CA GLY A 227 31.94 -20.12 7.10
C GLY A 227 30.49 -19.80 7.50
N GLU A 228 29.52 -20.30 6.74
CA GLU A 228 28.10 -20.12 7.04
C GLU A 228 27.70 -20.71 8.41
N ILE A 229 28.26 -21.91 8.72
CA ILE A 229 28.02 -22.56 10.00
C ILE A 229 28.64 -21.78 11.15
N ARG A 230 29.87 -21.33 10.98
CA ARG A 230 30.59 -20.54 11.96
C ARG A 230 29.83 -19.29 12.36
N ASP A 231 29.35 -18.53 11.37
CA ASP A 231 28.55 -17.33 11.60
C ASP A 231 27.19 -17.65 12.27
N THR A 232 26.55 -18.75 11.87
CA THR A 232 25.30 -19.21 12.47
C THR A 232 25.47 -19.63 13.91
N VAL A 233 26.52 -20.38 14.23
CA VAL A 233 26.84 -20.83 15.60
C VAL A 233 27.16 -19.63 16.47
N ALA A 234 28.01 -18.70 15.99
CA ALA A 234 28.32 -17.46 16.70
C ALA A 234 27.07 -16.66 17.04
N THR A 235 26.17 -16.52 16.06
CA THR A 235 24.89 -15.82 16.26
C THR A 235 24.00 -16.53 17.27
N ASN A 236 23.92 -17.86 17.27
CA ASN A 236 23.13 -18.63 18.24
C ASN A 236 23.69 -18.48 19.67
N ILE A 237 25.03 -18.49 19.83
CA ILE A 237 25.71 -18.23 21.11
C ILE A 237 25.39 -16.82 21.59
N ALA A 238 25.47 -15.83 20.70
CA ALA A 238 25.13 -14.45 20.99
C ALA A 238 23.68 -14.31 21.46
N ILE A 239 22.71 -14.88 20.75
CA ILE A 239 21.29 -14.90 21.14
C ILE A 239 21.11 -15.48 22.55
N SER A 240 21.80 -16.58 22.85
CA SER A 240 21.70 -17.22 24.16
C SER A 240 22.28 -16.36 25.30
N SER A 241 23.26 -15.50 24.98
CA SER A 241 23.99 -14.68 25.97
C SER A 241 23.30 -13.32 26.21
N ILE A 242 22.47 -12.84 25.31
CA ILE A 242 21.88 -11.49 25.36
C ILE A 242 21.19 -11.18 26.68
N ASN A 243 20.35 -12.08 27.18
CA ASN A 243 19.64 -11.85 28.43
C ASN A 243 20.57 -11.74 29.63
N GLY A 244 21.64 -12.54 29.64
CA GLY A 244 22.65 -12.44 30.70
C GLY A 244 23.45 -11.13 30.67
N ILE A 245 23.73 -10.61 29.47
CA ILE A 245 24.38 -9.30 29.30
C ILE A 245 23.41 -8.18 29.68
N HIS A 246 22.14 -8.27 29.27
CA HIS A 246 21.11 -7.32 29.68
C HIS A 246 21.00 -7.26 31.21
N ASP A 247 20.82 -8.39 31.88
CA ASP A 247 20.72 -8.44 33.34
C ASP A 247 21.93 -7.89 34.04
N SER A 248 23.13 -8.17 33.50
CA SER A 248 24.40 -7.62 34.02
C SER A 248 24.49 -6.11 33.82
N TYR A 249 23.94 -5.60 32.69
CA TYR A 249 23.88 -4.16 32.43
C TYR A 249 22.97 -3.45 33.44
N GLU A 250 21.73 -3.95 33.60
CA GLU A 250 20.75 -3.39 34.53
C GLU A 250 21.23 -3.41 35.97
N GLN A 251 21.89 -4.52 36.40
CA GLN A 251 22.46 -4.62 37.75
C GLN A 251 23.53 -3.57 37.99
N GLN A 252 24.48 -3.40 37.06
CA GLN A 252 25.55 -2.41 37.22
C GLN A 252 25.02 -0.96 37.19
N ARG A 253 23.97 -0.69 36.38
CA ARG A 253 23.25 0.58 36.37
C ARG A 253 22.58 0.83 37.72
N SER A 254 21.90 -0.16 38.27
CA SER A 254 21.25 -0.11 39.58
C SER A 254 22.29 0.11 40.75
N ASP A 255 23.50 -0.38 40.58
CA ASP A 255 24.61 -0.19 41.52
C ASP A 255 25.26 1.22 41.40
N GLY A 256 24.77 2.06 40.48
CA GLY A 256 25.14 3.46 40.30
C GLY A 256 26.26 3.72 39.28
N ALA A 257 26.67 2.71 38.49
CA ALA A 257 27.60 2.94 37.39
C ALA A 257 26.96 3.71 36.25
N SER A 258 27.71 4.57 35.57
CA SER A 258 27.19 5.31 34.38
C SER A 258 27.00 4.37 33.20
N MET A 259 26.09 4.76 32.25
CA MET A 259 25.88 4.03 31.00
C MET A 259 27.18 3.72 30.26
N VAL A 260 28.08 4.69 30.17
CA VAL A 260 29.34 4.58 29.44
C VAL A 260 30.29 3.59 30.16
N GLU A 261 30.34 3.60 31.49
CA GLU A 261 31.16 2.68 32.28
C GLU A 261 30.66 1.24 32.14
N VAL A 262 29.35 1.03 32.24
CA VAL A 262 28.76 -0.30 32.08
C VAL A 262 28.97 -0.83 30.66
N ALA A 263 28.67 -0.02 29.65
CA ALA A 263 28.90 -0.40 28.26
C ALA A 263 30.37 -0.81 28.02
N LYS A 264 31.31 -0.03 28.52
CA LYS A 264 32.73 -0.34 28.40
C LYS A 264 33.08 -1.65 29.12
N GLY A 265 32.54 -1.88 30.32
CA GLY A 265 32.77 -3.10 31.10
C GLY A 265 32.25 -4.36 30.40
N LEU A 266 31.14 -4.24 29.68
CA LEU A 266 30.51 -5.31 28.93
C LEU A 266 30.94 -5.36 27.43
N SER A 267 31.94 -4.57 27.04
CA SER A 267 32.45 -4.47 25.67
C SER A 267 31.38 -4.03 24.65
N LEU A 268 30.37 -3.28 25.09
CA LEU A 268 29.35 -2.71 24.23
C LEU A 268 29.75 -1.33 23.71
N LYS A 269 29.31 -0.98 22.51
CA LYS A 269 29.63 0.31 21.89
C LYS A 269 28.63 1.38 22.36
N THR A 270 29.19 2.49 22.86
CA THR A 270 28.43 3.71 23.13
C THR A 270 28.48 4.64 21.93
N VAL A 271 27.35 5.18 21.53
CA VAL A 271 27.20 6.14 20.43
C VAL A 271 26.49 7.39 20.94
N THR A 272 27.04 8.56 20.60
CA THR A 272 26.42 9.86 20.95
C THR A 272 26.00 10.59 19.67
N ILE A 273 24.76 10.99 19.64
CA ILE A 273 24.17 11.89 18.64
C ILE A 273 24.16 13.28 19.26
N GLU A 274 24.90 14.20 18.67
CA GLU A 274 25.08 15.54 19.25
C GLU A 274 23.81 16.39 19.19
N SER A 275 22.99 16.21 18.14
CA SER A 275 21.77 17.00 17.94
C SER A 275 20.84 16.30 16.95
N VAL A 276 19.63 16.02 17.38
CA VAL A 276 18.56 15.44 16.53
C VAL A 276 17.22 16.02 16.96
N ASP A 277 16.34 16.32 15.99
CA ASP A 277 14.96 16.72 16.24
C ASP A 277 14.01 15.50 16.34
N ALA A 278 12.74 15.75 16.59
CA ALA A 278 11.72 14.70 16.73
C ALA A 278 11.46 13.93 15.44
N GLU A 279 11.75 14.52 14.29
CA GLU A 279 11.64 13.92 12.97
C GLU A 279 12.90 13.13 12.55
N GLY A 280 13.95 13.18 13.39
CA GLY A 280 15.20 12.46 13.14
C GLY A 280 16.20 13.22 12.29
N ASN A 281 16.12 14.55 12.22
CA ASN A 281 17.03 15.39 11.44
C ASN A 281 18.01 16.14 12.34
N ASP A 282 19.20 16.41 11.79
CA ASP A 282 20.17 17.32 12.40
C ASP A 282 19.75 18.81 12.19
N PRO A 283 20.45 19.78 12.83
CA PRO A 283 20.15 21.18 12.64
C PRO A 283 20.30 21.71 11.19
N ALA A 284 20.99 20.97 10.32
CA ALA A 284 21.12 21.29 8.91
C ALA A 284 19.96 20.73 8.06
N GLY A 285 19.13 19.85 8.66
CA GLY A 285 18.02 19.18 8.01
C GLY A 285 18.39 17.87 7.35
N ASN A 286 19.55 17.28 7.68
CA ASN A 286 19.94 15.98 7.19
C ASN A 286 19.40 14.89 8.12
N ALA A 287 18.93 13.77 7.56
CA ALA A 287 18.50 12.62 8.35
C ALA A 287 19.69 12.01 9.14
N VAL A 288 19.47 11.76 10.43
CA VAL A 288 20.44 11.12 11.33
C VAL A 288 20.15 9.62 11.36
N GLU A 289 21.17 8.80 11.15
CA GLU A 289 21.05 7.36 11.24
C GLU A 289 20.93 6.93 12.72
N LEU A 290 19.78 6.34 13.08
CA LEU A 290 19.45 5.92 14.43
C LEU A 290 18.97 4.47 14.44
N PRO A 291 19.39 3.64 15.43
CA PRO A 291 18.83 2.32 15.61
C PRO A 291 17.38 2.44 16.12
N ASN A 292 16.45 1.66 15.53
CA ASN A 292 15.03 1.69 15.91
C ASN A 292 14.50 3.13 16.03
N SER A 293 14.73 3.95 14.99
CA SER A 293 14.61 5.41 15.02
C SER A 293 13.25 5.90 15.55
N GLU A 294 12.15 5.28 15.13
CA GLU A 294 10.80 5.66 15.57
C GLU A 294 10.63 5.51 17.10
N ALA A 295 10.99 4.34 17.65
CA ALA A 295 10.86 4.08 19.07
C ALA A 295 11.83 4.92 19.90
N LEU A 296 13.08 5.06 19.42
CA LEU A 296 14.10 5.85 20.13
C LEU A 296 13.71 7.33 20.17
N LEU A 297 13.29 7.93 19.05
CA LEU A 297 12.89 9.33 19.02
C LEU A 297 11.64 9.57 19.85
N ALA A 298 10.61 8.73 19.73
CA ALA A 298 9.40 8.85 20.54
C ALA A 298 9.70 8.81 22.04
N ALA A 299 10.56 7.89 22.47
CA ALA A 299 10.98 7.77 23.86
C ALA A 299 11.89 8.92 24.29
N ALA A 300 12.87 9.27 23.45
CA ALA A 300 13.85 10.31 23.74
C ALA A 300 13.20 11.68 23.94
N PHE A 301 12.14 12.02 23.18
CA PHE A 301 11.43 13.31 23.30
C PHE A 301 10.40 13.36 24.45
N GLN A 302 10.10 12.23 25.08
CA GLN A 302 9.32 12.17 26.31
C GLN A 302 10.21 12.14 27.58
N ALA A 303 11.46 11.68 27.44
CA ALA A 303 12.39 11.54 28.55
C ALA A 303 12.89 12.87 29.09
N GLU A 304 13.19 12.95 30.36
CA GLU A 304 13.84 14.10 30.98
C GLU A 304 15.37 13.97 30.92
N GLN A 305 16.05 15.10 30.79
CA GLN A 305 17.51 15.14 30.75
C GLN A 305 18.11 14.66 32.09
N GLY A 306 19.07 13.76 32.03
CA GLY A 306 19.84 13.29 33.17
C GLY A 306 19.16 12.20 34.00
N PHE A 307 18.02 11.70 33.58
CA PHE A 307 17.34 10.56 34.19
C PHE A 307 17.64 9.27 33.43
N ASP A 308 17.63 8.16 34.18
CA ASP A 308 17.68 6.83 33.59
C ASP A 308 16.36 6.47 32.98
N ASN A 309 16.41 5.89 31.79
CA ASN A 309 15.23 5.47 31.06
C ASN A 309 15.23 3.95 30.90
N ASP A 310 14.05 3.35 30.83
CA ASP A 310 13.90 1.93 30.55
C ASP A 310 14.49 1.58 29.18
N ALA A 311 15.07 0.39 29.08
CA ALA A 311 15.57 -0.10 27.80
C ALA A 311 14.46 -0.30 26.78
N LEU A 312 14.69 0.12 25.55
CA LEU A 312 13.83 -0.18 24.42
C LEU A 312 14.17 -1.56 23.86
N THR A 313 13.15 -2.33 23.48
CA THR A 313 13.38 -3.62 22.81
C THR A 313 13.68 -3.41 21.33
N MET A 314 14.63 -4.17 20.80
CA MET A 314 15.01 -4.21 19.39
C MET A 314 14.68 -5.60 18.80
N GLY A 315 13.66 -5.64 17.96
CA GLY A 315 13.15 -6.93 17.45
C GLY A 315 12.75 -7.87 18.58
N ASN A 316 13.09 -9.16 18.46
CA ASN A 316 12.72 -10.17 19.45
C ASN A 316 13.78 -10.44 20.52
N THR A 317 14.99 -9.94 20.34
CA THR A 317 16.14 -10.34 21.15
C THR A 317 17.11 -9.21 21.49
N GLY A 318 16.91 -8.01 20.95
CA GLY A 318 17.83 -6.89 21.16
C GLY A 318 17.32 -5.88 22.19
N TYR A 319 18.23 -5.07 22.71
CA TYR A 319 17.97 -3.99 23.65
C TYR A 319 18.70 -2.72 23.25
N LEU A 320 18.09 -1.57 23.56
CA LEU A 320 18.64 -0.25 23.30
C LEU A 320 18.46 0.61 24.55
N TRP A 321 19.54 0.90 25.26
CA TRP A 321 19.56 1.86 26.36
C TRP A 321 19.91 3.24 25.83
N TYR A 322 19.30 4.26 26.36
CA TYR A 322 19.53 5.63 25.95
C TYR A 322 19.42 6.60 27.12
N GLN A 323 20.12 7.72 27.01
CA GLN A 323 20.01 8.85 27.93
C GLN A 323 20.01 10.15 27.16
N ILE A 324 19.36 11.17 27.74
CA ILE A 324 19.34 12.51 27.18
C ILE A 324 20.43 13.33 27.88
N ASP A 325 21.51 13.66 27.16
CA ASP A 325 22.65 14.43 27.66
C ASP A 325 22.39 15.92 27.60
N GLY A 326 21.50 16.38 26.71
CA GLY A 326 21.18 17.78 26.59
C GLY A 326 19.91 18.00 25.75
N THR A 327 19.25 19.13 26.06
CA THR A 327 18.08 19.59 25.31
C THR A 327 18.31 21.02 24.84
N THR A 328 18.17 21.25 23.54
CA THR A 328 18.16 22.59 22.95
C THR A 328 16.70 22.94 22.64
N PRO A 329 16.09 23.93 23.34
CA PRO A 329 14.68 24.22 23.14
C PRO A 329 14.37 24.74 21.74
N ALA A 330 13.14 24.50 21.28
CA ALA A 330 12.61 25.16 20.09
C ALA A 330 12.70 26.67 20.21
N ARG A 331 13.04 27.36 19.11
CA ARG A 331 13.16 28.82 19.08
C ARG A 331 12.79 29.37 17.71
N ASP A 332 12.46 30.65 17.70
CA ASP A 332 12.40 31.38 16.47
C ASP A 332 13.80 31.49 15.84
N ARG A 333 13.89 31.32 14.52
CA ARG A 333 15.08 31.64 13.73
C ARG A 333 15.00 33.08 13.24
N THR A 334 16.12 33.69 13.06
CA THR A 334 16.21 34.98 12.40
C THR A 334 16.10 34.82 10.88
N LEU A 335 15.69 35.86 10.18
CA LEU A 335 15.66 35.86 8.71
C LEU A 335 17.01 35.46 8.10
N ASP A 336 18.12 35.92 8.71
CA ASP A 336 19.48 35.64 8.21
C ASP A 336 19.81 34.15 8.28
N GLU A 337 19.34 33.45 9.30
CA GLU A 337 19.56 31.98 9.46
C GLU A 337 18.82 31.12 8.42
N VAL A 338 17.75 31.65 7.85
CA VAL A 338 16.87 30.93 6.92
C VAL A 338 16.67 31.63 5.57
N LYS A 339 17.47 32.63 5.29
CA LYS A 339 17.32 33.54 4.14
C LYS A 339 17.14 32.76 2.83
N ASP A 340 17.97 31.77 2.58
CA ASP A 340 17.91 31.01 1.32
C ASP A 340 16.61 30.22 1.20
N LYS A 341 16.13 29.64 2.31
CA LYS A 341 14.85 28.92 2.35
C LYS A 341 13.68 29.87 2.11
N VAL A 342 13.69 31.05 2.75
CA VAL A 342 12.64 32.04 2.61
C VAL A 342 12.63 32.63 1.18
N VAL A 343 13.78 32.87 0.57
CA VAL A 343 13.89 33.34 -0.83
C VAL A 343 13.34 32.27 -1.78
N ALA A 344 13.67 30.99 -1.57
CA ALA A 344 13.20 29.92 -2.43
C ALA A 344 11.66 29.75 -2.33
N ALA A 345 11.10 29.77 -1.13
CA ALA A 345 9.66 29.70 -0.89
C ALA A 345 8.93 30.91 -1.50
N TRP A 346 9.42 32.13 -1.25
CA TRP A 346 8.86 33.34 -1.83
C TRP A 346 8.84 33.33 -3.36
N LYS A 347 9.93 32.88 -3.98
CA LYS A 347 10.00 32.73 -5.45
C LYS A 347 8.99 31.71 -5.99
N GLY A 348 8.77 30.62 -5.28
CA GLY A 348 7.75 29.62 -5.62
C GLY A 348 6.34 30.23 -5.60
N ASP A 349 5.99 30.91 -4.51
CA ASP A 349 4.69 31.57 -4.36
C ASP A 349 4.49 32.71 -5.36
N GLU A 350 5.53 33.49 -5.62
CA GLU A 350 5.47 34.55 -6.61
C GLU A 350 5.32 34.03 -8.05
N ALA A 351 5.92 32.87 -8.37
CA ALA A 351 5.71 32.23 -9.66
C ALA A 351 4.25 31.77 -9.84
N VAL A 352 3.64 31.18 -8.81
CA VAL A 352 2.20 30.82 -8.81
C VAL A 352 1.33 32.07 -8.94
N LYS A 353 1.62 33.12 -8.19
CA LYS A 353 0.88 34.36 -8.25
C LYS A 353 0.94 35.01 -9.63
N ARG A 354 2.11 35.05 -10.26
CA ARG A 354 2.29 35.51 -11.63
C ARG A 354 1.54 34.69 -12.65
N LEU A 355 1.58 33.39 -12.52
CA LEU A 355 0.78 32.48 -13.35
C LEU A 355 -0.71 32.82 -13.23
N ASN A 356 -1.23 32.92 -12.02
CA ASN A 356 -2.64 33.27 -11.78
C ASN A 356 -3.01 34.63 -12.44
N GLN A 357 -2.21 35.68 -12.27
CA GLN A 357 -2.41 36.96 -12.88
C GLN A 357 -2.37 36.90 -14.42
N ARG A 358 -1.42 36.13 -14.97
CA ARG A 358 -1.31 35.89 -16.42
C ARG A 358 -2.57 35.20 -16.93
N MET A 359 -3.03 34.16 -16.24
CA MET A 359 -4.22 33.42 -16.62
C MET A 359 -5.49 34.29 -16.58
N GLU A 360 -5.65 35.10 -15.55
CA GLU A 360 -6.77 36.08 -15.49
C GLU A 360 -6.75 37.06 -16.66
N ASN A 361 -5.58 37.57 -17.02
CA ASN A 361 -5.43 38.47 -18.15
C ASN A 361 -5.74 37.77 -19.49
N LEU A 362 -5.21 36.55 -19.69
CA LEU A 362 -5.49 35.77 -20.90
C LEU A 362 -6.98 35.42 -21.00
N LYS A 363 -7.60 35.05 -19.89
CA LYS A 363 -9.05 34.79 -19.83
C LYS A 363 -9.85 36.05 -20.23
N LYS A 364 -9.52 37.25 -19.70
CA LYS A 364 -10.19 38.51 -20.06
C LYS A 364 -10.07 38.81 -21.56
N ARG A 365 -8.92 38.54 -22.17
CA ARG A 365 -8.71 38.69 -23.62
C ARG A 365 -9.56 37.73 -24.42
N LEU A 366 -9.61 36.47 -24.01
CA LEU A 366 -10.46 35.43 -24.63
C LEU A 366 -11.95 35.81 -24.52
N ASP A 367 -12.40 36.28 -23.35
CA ASP A 367 -13.75 36.77 -23.12
C ASP A 367 -14.07 37.99 -23.97
N GLY A 368 -13.05 38.84 -24.26
CA GLY A 368 -13.14 40.02 -25.13
C GLY A 368 -13.17 39.70 -26.62
N GLY A 369 -13.14 38.43 -27.00
CA GLY A 369 -13.28 37.95 -28.39
C GLY A 369 -11.96 37.69 -29.10
N GLU A 370 -10.81 37.75 -28.42
CA GLU A 370 -9.55 37.28 -28.97
C GLU A 370 -9.58 35.77 -29.14
N THR A 371 -8.95 35.22 -30.18
CA THR A 371 -8.98 33.77 -30.43
C THR A 371 -7.96 33.04 -29.59
N LEU A 372 -8.31 31.82 -29.19
CA LEU A 372 -7.37 30.95 -28.45
C LEU A 372 -6.09 30.66 -29.25
N ASP A 373 -6.19 30.63 -30.59
CA ASP A 373 -5.03 30.46 -31.48
C ASP A 373 -4.06 31.64 -31.40
N ALA A 374 -4.56 32.89 -31.34
CA ALA A 374 -3.72 34.09 -31.21
C ALA A 374 -3.03 34.09 -29.85
N ILE A 375 -3.76 33.78 -28.79
CA ILE A 375 -3.24 33.68 -27.42
C ILE A 375 -2.16 32.59 -27.33
N ALA A 376 -2.40 31.42 -27.93
CA ALA A 376 -1.46 30.29 -27.97
C ALA A 376 -0.15 30.68 -28.67
N ALA A 377 -0.25 31.36 -29.86
CA ALA A 377 0.90 31.80 -30.61
C ALA A 377 1.75 32.83 -29.84
N GLU A 378 1.12 33.79 -29.17
CA GLU A 378 1.83 34.75 -28.32
C GLU A 378 2.48 34.08 -27.10
N ALA A 379 1.78 33.13 -26.47
CA ALA A 379 2.29 32.41 -25.31
C ALA A 379 3.38 31.40 -25.66
N GLY A 380 3.58 31.06 -26.95
CA GLY A 380 4.54 30.07 -27.41
C GLY A 380 4.12 28.63 -27.07
N VAL A 381 2.80 28.39 -26.98
CA VAL A 381 2.22 27.07 -26.67
C VAL A 381 1.31 26.58 -27.80
N GLU A 382 1.02 25.29 -27.84
CA GLU A 382 0.12 24.73 -28.84
C GLU A 382 -1.33 24.69 -28.32
N LYS A 383 -2.28 25.10 -29.19
CA LYS A 383 -3.69 24.87 -28.93
C LYS A 383 -4.03 23.42 -29.19
N GLN A 384 -4.74 22.82 -28.26
CA GLN A 384 -5.22 21.46 -28.32
C GLN A 384 -6.74 21.42 -28.26
N THR A 385 -7.34 20.32 -28.74
CA THR A 385 -8.79 20.09 -28.66
C THR A 385 -9.05 18.77 -27.97
N LYS A 386 -9.77 18.81 -26.86
CA LYS A 386 -10.27 17.61 -26.20
C LYS A 386 -11.75 17.42 -26.45
N ARG A 387 -12.09 16.24 -26.95
CA ARG A 387 -13.47 15.84 -27.28
C ARG A 387 -14.00 14.85 -26.28
N GLY A 388 -15.31 14.81 -26.11
CA GLY A 388 -15.97 13.81 -25.29
C GLY A 388 -15.65 13.92 -23.78
N ILE A 389 -15.42 15.13 -23.29
CA ILE A 389 -15.23 15.40 -21.85
C ILE A 389 -16.56 15.09 -21.16
N THR A 390 -16.56 14.17 -20.24
CA THR A 390 -17.69 13.86 -19.35
C THR A 390 -17.41 14.40 -17.95
N ARG A 391 -18.42 14.48 -17.08
CA ARG A 391 -18.26 14.99 -15.71
C ARG A 391 -17.29 14.18 -14.86
N ASN A 392 -16.99 12.95 -15.27
CA ASN A 392 -16.05 12.05 -14.58
C ASN A 392 -14.66 12.04 -15.24
N THR A 393 -14.41 12.87 -16.25
CA THR A 393 -13.10 12.96 -16.90
C THR A 393 -12.06 13.46 -15.89
N ASN A 394 -11.01 12.67 -15.72
CA ASN A 394 -9.84 13.00 -14.91
C ASN A 394 -8.64 12.24 -15.50
N ASP A 395 -7.82 12.92 -16.26
CA ASP A 395 -6.69 12.33 -16.99
C ASP A 395 -5.52 13.32 -17.08
N ALA A 396 -4.51 12.98 -17.88
CA ALA A 396 -3.30 13.77 -18.00
C ALA A 396 -3.52 15.19 -18.58
N ASP A 397 -4.57 15.39 -19.35
CA ASP A 397 -4.87 16.71 -19.96
C ASP A 397 -5.82 17.54 -19.08
N PHE A 398 -6.83 16.89 -18.53
CA PHE A 398 -7.88 17.53 -17.73
C PHE A 398 -7.98 16.90 -16.35
N SER A 399 -7.57 17.65 -15.34
CA SER A 399 -7.83 17.31 -13.94
C SER A 399 -9.34 17.34 -13.65
N SER A 400 -9.77 16.72 -12.55
CA SER A 400 -11.17 16.81 -12.09
C SER A 400 -11.61 18.29 -11.87
N ALA A 401 -10.69 19.14 -11.40
CA ALA A 401 -10.93 20.58 -11.24
C ALA A 401 -11.20 21.27 -12.60
N ALA A 402 -10.39 20.95 -13.62
CA ALA A 402 -10.54 21.48 -14.95
C ALA A 402 -11.87 21.02 -15.58
N THR A 403 -12.18 19.73 -15.45
CA THR A 403 -13.44 19.17 -15.90
C THR A 403 -14.64 19.86 -15.25
N ALA A 404 -14.60 20.07 -13.93
CA ALA A 404 -15.67 20.77 -13.23
C ALA A 404 -15.87 22.20 -13.77
N GLN A 405 -14.81 22.91 -14.16
CA GLN A 405 -14.90 24.25 -14.76
C GLN A 405 -15.52 24.20 -16.16
N VAL A 406 -15.19 23.22 -16.99
CA VAL A 406 -15.79 23.03 -18.32
C VAL A 406 -17.31 22.91 -18.25
N PHE A 407 -17.86 22.29 -17.20
CA PHE A 407 -19.30 22.09 -17.02
C PHE A 407 -20.02 23.27 -16.31
N ARG A 408 -19.35 24.39 -15.99
CA ARG A 408 -19.97 25.51 -15.28
C ARG A 408 -20.81 26.44 -16.18
N GLY A 409 -20.54 26.46 -17.46
CA GLY A 409 -21.20 27.40 -18.37
C GLY A 409 -21.80 26.69 -19.59
N PRO A 410 -22.49 27.45 -20.48
CA PRO A 410 -23.05 26.94 -21.73
C PRO A 410 -21.97 26.66 -22.79
N ASN A 411 -22.40 26.42 -24.03
CA ASN A 411 -21.49 26.48 -25.17
C ASN A 411 -20.80 27.85 -25.23
N ASP A 412 -19.61 27.91 -25.77
CA ASP A 412 -18.71 29.10 -25.76
C ASP A 412 -18.21 29.55 -24.37
N HIS A 413 -18.51 28.79 -23.31
CA HIS A 413 -17.96 29.07 -21.98
C HIS A 413 -16.43 28.99 -21.98
N THR A 414 -15.80 30.01 -21.42
CA THR A 414 -14.36 30.09 -21.21
C THR A 414 -14.01 29.97 -19.73
N GLY A 415 -12.87 29.41 -19.44
CA GLY A 415 -12.44 29.26 -18.06
C GLY A 415 -10.95 28.97 -17.93
N THR A 416 -10.50 29.03 -16.69
CA THR A 416 -9.17 28.60 -16.29
C THR A 416 -9.27 27.54 -15.20
N ALA A 417 -8.33 26.62 -15.15
CA ALA A 417 -8.21 25.63 -14.10
C ALA A 417 -6.78 25.14 -13.96
N ALA A 418 -6.45 24.54 -12.83
CA ALA A 418 -5.18 23.84 -12.67
C ALA A 418 -5.09 22.69 -13.70
N ALA A 419 -3.95 22.58 -14.35
CA ALA A 419 -3.65 21.42 -15.19
C ALA A 419 -3.49 20.16 -14.34
N ALA A 420 -3.34 19.00 -14.98
CA ALA A 420 -3.03 17.75 -14.26
C ALA A 420 -1.61 17.77 -13.65
N SER A 421 -0.71 18.60 -14.18
CA SER A 421 0.60 18.89 -13.57
C SER A 421 0.50 20.08 -12.63
N ASP A 422 1.13 19.98 -11.44
CA ASP A 422 1.05 21.01 -10.40
C ASP A 422 1.61 22.39 -10.82
N ASP A 423 2.46 22.43 -11.86
CA ASP A 423 3.16 23.63 -12.29
C ASP A 423 2.51 24.36 -13.48
N ALA A 424 1.27 24.03 -13.84
CA ALA A 424 0.63 24.63 -15.02
C ALA A 424 -0.86 24.88 -14.81
N GLN A 425 -1.40 25.79 -15.63
CA GLN A 425 -2.83 26.04 -15.73
C GLN A 425 -3.30 25.90 -17.17
N ILE A 426 -4.54 25.50 -17.35
CA ILE A 426 -5.20 25.49 -18.64
C ILE A 426 -6.12 26.69 -18.77
N LEU A 427 -6.11 27.28 -19.97
CA LEU A 427 -7.12 28.21 -20.44
C LEU A 427 -7.94 27.47 -21.50
N PHE A 428 -9.25 27.42 -21.37
CA PHE A 428 -10.10 26.66 -22.28
C PHE A 428 -11.28 27.48 -22.77
N LYS A 429 -11.83 27.03 -23.90
CA LYS A 429 -13.13 27.44 -24.45
C LYS A 429 -13.93 26.20 -24.82
N VAL A 430 -15.13 26.09 -24.31
CA VAL A 430 -16.10 25.03 -24.72
C VAL A 430 -16.55 25.32 -26.14
N ILE A 431 -16.35 24.40 -27.07
CA ILE A 431 -16.69 24.55 -28.48
C ILE A 431 -17.92 23.73 -28.88
N GLU A 432 -18.33 22.76 -28.07
CA GLU A 432 -19.46 21.90 -28.33
C GLU A 432 -20.00 21.31 -27.02
N VAL A 433 -21.33 21.28 -26.93
CA VAL A 433 -22.09 20.59 -25.88
C VAL A 433 -22.95 19.53 -26.55
N THR A 434 -22.71 18.27 -26.25
CA THR A 434 -23.39 17.14 -26.85
C THR A 434 -24.32 16.48 -25.83
N GLU A 435 -25.59 16.49 -26.06
CA GLU A 435 -26.57 15.76 -25.27
C GLU A 435 -26.51 14.25 -25.59
N PRO A 436 -26.77 13.37 -24.61
CA PRO A 436 -26.81 11.94 -24.88
C PRO A 436 -27.95 11.56 -25.79
N THR A 437 -27.72 10.60 -26.68
CA THR A 437 -28.75 10.08 -27.62
C THR A 437 -29.88 9.35 -26.89
N ALA A 438 -29.60 8.73 -25.74
CA ALA A 438 -30.62 8.13 -24.86
C ALA A 438 -30.75 9.03 -23.62
N ALA A 439 -31.85 9.73 -23.49
CA ALA A 439 -32.11 10.67 -22.39
C ALA A 439 -33.34 10.28 -21.57
N GLY A 440 -33.87 9.07 -21.75
CA GLY A 440 -35.02 8.56 -20.99
C GLY A 440 -34.59 7.83 -19.70
N PRO A 441 -35.59 7.35 -18.93
CA PRO A 441 -35.34 6.54 -17.75
C PRO A 441 -34.47 5.31 -18.02
N GLU A 442 -34.54 4.75 -19.23
CA GLU A 442 -33.78 3.60 -19.70
C GLU A 442 -32.27 3.85 -19.76
N ALA A 443 -31.84 5.11 -19.80
CA ALA A 443 -30.41 5.47 -19.75
C ALA A 443 -29.81 5.38 -18.33
N ILE A 444 -30.64 5.28 -17.30
CA ILE A 444 -30.21 5.11 -15.92
C ILE A 444 -30.25 3.63 -15.56
N PRO A 445 -29.14 3.02 -15.08
CA PRO A 445 -29.16 1.61 -14.66
C PRO A 445 -30.24 1.30 -13.63
N GLU A 446 -30.88 0.14 -13.76
CA GLU A 446 -32.00 -0.28 -12.89
C GLU A 446 -31.64 -0.23 -11.41
N GLN A 447 -30.41 -0.63 -11.06
CA GLN A 447 -29.89 -0.55 -9.70
C GLN A 447 -29.88 0.89 -9.18
N GLN A 448 -29.49 1.86 -10.01
CA GLN A 448 -29.48 3.28 -9.65
C GLN A 448 -30.91 3.83 -9.53
N GLN A 449 -31.83 3.44 -10.41
CA GLN A 449 -33.25 3.80 -10.31
C GLN A 449 -33.88 3.27 -9.01
N THR A 450 -33.54 2.03 -8.64
CA THR A 450 -33.99 1.41 -7.40
C THR A 450 -33.42 2.15 -6.18
N TYR A 451 -32.13 2.46 -6.18
CA TYR A 451 -31.51 3.24 -5.12
C TYR A 451 -32.16 4.60 -4.93
N LEU A 452 -32.36 5.35 -6.01
CA LEU A 452 -33.02 6.65 -5.97
C LEU A 452 -34.48 6.57 -5.48
N SER A 453 -35.20 5.52 -5.88
CA SER A 453 -36.57 5.29 -5.41
C SER A 453 -36.61 4.95 -3.91
N THR A 454 -35.65 4.19 -3.42
CA THR A 454 -35.50 3.90 -1.99
C THR A 454 -35.19 5.18 -1.19
N THR A 455 -34.24 6.00 -1.68
CA THR A 455 -33.91 7.28 -1.05
C THR A 455 -35.13 8.22 -0.99
N LEU A 456 -35.90 8.31 -2.09
CA LEU A 456 -37.15 9.07 -2.09
C LEU A 456 -38.18 8.55 -1.07
N THR A 457 -38.27 7.24 -0.92
CA THR A 457 -39.14 6.58 0.05
C THR A 457 -38.72 6.95 1.48
N ASP A 458 -37.43 6.91 1.76
CA ASP A 458 -36.87 7.28 3.08
C ASP A 458 -37.13 8.76 3.40
N ASP A 459 -36.92 9.66 2.44
CA ASP A 459 -37.23 11.10 2.59
C ASP A 459 -38.69 11.36 2.89
N VAL A 460 -39.61 10.68 2.19
CA VAL A 460 -41.05 10.79 2.43
C VAL A 460 -41.43 10.29 3.82
N LEU A 461 -40.84 9.19 4.26
CA LEU A 461 -41.04 8.66 5.62
C LEU A 461 -40.51 9.61 6.67
N GLU A 462 -39.34 10.19 6.49
CA GLU A 462 -38.76 11.15 7.43
C GLU A 462 -39.63 12.39 7.56
N GLN A 463 -40.13 12.92 6.45
CA GLN A 463 -41.07 14.04 6.44
C GLN A 463 -42.39 13.68 7.15
N LEU A 464 -42.96 12.51 6.88
CA LEU A 464 -44.17 12.02 7.57
C LEU A 464 -43.95 11.88 9.07
N VAL A 465 -42.85 11.27 9.48
CA VAL A 465 -42.48 11.11 10.90
C VAL A 465 -42.28 12.48 11.56
N GLY A 466 -41.58 13.40 10.88
CA GLY A 466 -41.39 14.77 11.38
C GLY A 466 -42.68 15.53 11.57
N GLU A 467 -43.66 15.39 10.67
CA GLU A 467 -44.98 16.02 10.81
C GLU A 467 -45.81 15.37 11.91
N LEU A 468 -45.78 14.03 12.02
CA LEU A 468 -46.44 13.32 13.11
C LEU A 468 -45.84 13.66 14.47
N GLN A 469 -44.55 13.85 14.58
CA GLN A 469 -43.89 14.28 15.84
C GLN A 469 -44.32 15.70 16.30
N LYS A 470 -44.60 16.59 15.36
CA LYS A 470 -45.16 17.93 15.70
C LYS A 470 -46.56 17.82 16.25
N GLN A 471 -47.39 16.94 15.64
CA GLN A 471 -48.79 16.75 16.09
C GLN A 471 -48.88 15.92 17.37
N TYR A 472 -47.98 14.93 17.54
CA TYR A 472 -47.96 13.98 18.66
C TYR A 472 -46.58 13.99 19.34
N PRO A 473 -46.36 14.90 20.31
CA PRO A 473 -45.06 15.07 20.93
C PRO A 473 -44.50 13.75 21.54
N VAL A 474 -43.34 13.33 21.14
CA VAL A 474 -42.66 12.16 21.69
C VAL A 474 -41.97 12.54 22.99
N ARG A 475 -42.26 11.84 24.07
CA ARG A 475 -41.53 11.97 25.35
C ARG A 475 -40.56 10.81 25.51
N ILE A 476 -39.28 11.14 25.61
CA ILE A 476 -38.24 10.17 25.89
C ILE A 476 -38.04 10.07 27.40
N ASN A 477 -38.24 8.88 27.98
CA ASN A 477 -37.94 8.63 29.36
C ASN A 477 -36.51 8.17 29.55
N GLN A 478 -35.61 9.13 29.74
CA GLN A 478 -34.16 8.87 29.82
C GLN A 478 -33.82 7.96 31.03
N THR A 479 -34.58 8.02 32.09
CA THR A 479 -34.38 7.19 33.31
C THR A 479 -34.59 5.70 32.97
N VAL A 480 -35.63 5.39 32.19
CA VAL A 480 -35.93 4.01 31.78
C VAL A 480 -34.84 3.50 30.82
N ILE A 481 -34.38 4.36 29.91
CA ILE A 481 -33.29 4.01 28.98
C ILE A 481 -32.00 3.72 29.76
N ASN A 482 -31.60 4.60 30.64
CA ASN A 482 -30.39 4.43 31.45
C ASN A 482 -30.45 3.16 32.31
N ASN A 483 -31.61 2.86 32.90
CA ASN A 483 -31.80 1.63 33.66
C ASN A 483 -31.75 0.37 32.79
N ALA A 484 -32.20 0.44 31.54
CA ALA A 484 -32.15 -0.70 30.60
C ALA A 484 -30.73 -0.94 30.00
N LEU A 485 -29.88 0.07 29.97
CA LEU A 485 -28.49 -0.01 29.53
C LEU A 485 -27.50 -0.32 30.66
N ALA A 486 -27.93 -0.34 31.90
CA ALA A 486 -27.10 -0.58 33.09
C ALA A 486 -26.92 -2.08 33.40
N PHE A 487 -27.26 -3.02 32.46
CA PHE A 487 -27.16 -4.47 32.62
C PHE A 487 -26.24 -5.10 31.57
#